data_fd8686a50e012a1cdb3f370131accf21
#
_entry.id   fd8686a50e012a1cdb3f370131accf21
#
_cell.length_a   1.000
_cell.length_b   1.000
_cell.length_c   1.000
_cell.angle_alpha   90.00
_cell.angle_beta   90.00
_cell.angle_gamma   90.00
#
_symmetry.space_group_name_H-M   'P 1'
#
loop_
_entity.id
_entity.type
_entity.pdbx_description
1 polymer ?
#
loop_
_entity_poly.entity_id
_entity_poly.type
_entity_poly.pdbx_seq_one_letter_code
_entity_poly.pdbx_strand_id
1 'polypeptide(L)'
;MLLASLDCFSFPSASSMLSSPLSRNRRLSSLCTKTLILTNSPSRTPPNRFCCTASLIMNPDSFEVGKLIGSYGFMNITSYSGYQSGMDLEYSSAVNMGQLKMQDVGEGGVKIRLYEGRIVQGSLKGTSVVFKVYPGRRAGGVEADMMAANELNTHAVLQGSSKGICQNLLILVGGFETKTGEQWLAFRNDGKYSAADYAKITSEKISKSRSIGENSWNLFEQEQTIKRRRYFVIALLRGAISGLGFMHDHDRLHQSLGPSSIVLNTIMEKDSAYLVPRLRDLAFSVDISISRLEEGNKMLSEGLWRRAITAGAFTPMEKRSFGIADDIYEAGLLFAYLAFVPFCEAGIMDSLSLQRLFESTFKLDLDAAREYCLADDRLEEAVKFLDLGDGAGWQLLQAMLNSDYRKRPIADAVLNHRFMTGAVL
;
A
#
# COMPACT_ATOMS: atom_id res chain seq x y z
N MET A 1 3.21 -25.70 1.13
CA MET A 1 4.70 -25.67 1.22
C MET A 1 5.26 -24.28 1.54
N LEU A 2 4.69 -23.19 1.02
CA LEU A 2 5.18 -21.82 1.30
C LEU A 2 4.95 -21.33 2.75
N LEU A 3 3.91 -21.75 3.42
CA LEU A 3 3.66 -21.41 4.84
C LEU A 3 4.58 -22.15 5.83
N ALA A 4 5.35 -23.12 5.38
CA ALA A 4 6.25 -23.92 6.22
C ALA A 4 7.74 -23.52 6.10
N SER A 5 8.14 -22.61 5.22
CA SER A 5 9.53 -22.25 4.99
C SER A 5 9.86 -20.80 5.31
N LEU A 6 9.77 -20.44 6.58
CA LEU A 6 10.35 -19.20 7.13
C LEU A 6 11.82 -19.38 7.55
N ASP A 7 12.47 -20.48 7.17
CA ASP A 7 13.89 -20.69 7.45
C ASP A 7 14.74 -20.23 6.27
N CYS A 8 15.66 -19.36 6.59
CA CYS A 8 16.80 -18.83 5.85
C CYS A 8 17.20 -19.62 4.59
N PHE A 9 17.03 -19.00 3.44
CA PHE A 9 17.64 -19.47 2.19
C PHE A 9 19.15 -19.24 2.22
N SER A 10 19.91 -20.27 2.59
CA SER A 10 21.31 -20.42 2.20
C SER A 10 21.38 -21.44 1.08
N PHE A 11 21.85 -21.01 -0.06
CA PHE A 11 22.15 -21.92 -1.18
C PHE A 11 23.57 -22.46 -1.04
N PRO A 12 23.79 -23.80 -1.15
CA PRO A 12 25.11 -24.34 -1.37
C PRO A 12 25.43 -24.33 -2.86
N SER A 13 26.70 -24.06 -3.15
CA SER A 13 27.37 -24.25 -4.44
C SER A 13 27.25 -25.68 -4.95
N ALA A 14 27.12 -25.82 -6.26
CA ALA A 14 26.97 -27.07 -6.96
C ALA A 14 28.22 -27.97 -6.85
N SER A 15 28.00 -29.23 -6.50
CA SER A 15 28.69 -30.37 -7.09
C SER A 15 28.01 -31.70 -6.74
N SER A 16 27.57 -32.34 -7.78
CA SER A 16 27.45 -33.76 -8.12
C SER A 16 26.97 -34.84 -7.16
N MET A 17 26.02 -35.62 -7.71
CA MET A 17 25.82 -37.07 -7.71
C MET A 17 24.85 -37.72 -6.73
N LEU A 18 23.74 -38.21 -7.36
CA LEU A 18 23.08 -39.53 -7.27
C LEU A 18 22.72 -40.16 -5.91
N SER A 19 21.46 -40.29 -5.63
CA SER A 19 20.67 -41.54 -5.48
C SER A 19 19.36 -41.32 -4.70
N SER A 20 18.27 -41.87 -5.23
CA SER A 20 16.89 -41.95 -4.66
C SER A 20 16.78 -43.11 -3.65
N PRO A 21 15.61 -43.48 -3.11
CA PRO A 21 14.56 -42.70 -2.44
C PRO A 21 14.26 -43.25 -1.04
N LEU A 22 13.55 -42.54 -0.19
CA LEU A 22 12.63 -43.14 0.82
C LEU A 22 11.74 -42.08 1.51
N SER A 23 10.48 -42.42 1.49
CA SER A 23 9.39 -41.73 2.17
C SER A 23 9.62 -41.51 3.65
N ARG A 24 9.28 -40.33 4.17
CA ARG A 24 8.78 -40.18 5.53
C ARG A 24 7.99 -38.89 5.69
N ASN A 25 6.70 -39.06 5.97
CA ASN A 25 5.82 -38.06 6.55
C ASN A 25 6.47 -37.42 7.78
N ARG A 26 6.74 -36.12 7.74
CA ARG A 26 7.00 -35.35 8.95
C ARG A 26 5.90 -34.31 9.13
N ARG A 27 5.24 -34.45 10.26
CA ARG A 27 4.17 -33.58 10.78
C ARG A 27 4.68 -32.14 10.95
N LEU A 28 3.87 -31.19 10.51
CA LEU A 28 4.03 -29.74 10.57
C LEU A 28 3.98 -29.11 11.98
N SER A 29 4.43 -29.79 13.02
CA SER A 29 4.27 -29.32 14.40
C SER A 29 5.53 -28.70 15.04
N SER A 30 6.58 -28.39 14.28
CA SER A 30 7.89 -28.04 14.88
C SER A 30 8.39 -26.61 14.66
N LEU A 31 7.63 -25.71 14.05
CA LEU A 31 8.16 -24.36 13.71
C LEU A 31 7.64 -23.22 14.60
N CYS A 32 6.82 -23.49 15.58
CA CYS A 32 6.31 -22.47 16.51
C CYS A 32 6.88 -22.53 17.94
N THR A 33 7.90 -23.34 18.20
CA THR A 33 8.44 -23.54 19.57
C THR A 33 9.95 -23.30 19.65
N LYS A 34 10.43 -22.15 19.23
CA LYS A 34 11.64 -21.56 19.82
C LYS A 34 11.22 -20.46 20.77
N THR A 35 10.61 -20.90 21.85
CA THR A 35 10.41 -20.12 23.07
C THR A 35 11.78 -19.81 23.67
N LEU A 36 12.07 -18.55 23.82
CA LEU A 36 13.15 -18.05 24.66
C LEU A 36 12.96 -18.59 26.10
N ILE A 37 13.84 -19.45 26.52
CA ILE A 37 13.94 -19.86 27.93
C ILE A 37 14.50 -18.66 28.69
N LEU A 38 13.62 -17.95 29.39
CA LEU A 38 14.00 -16.97 30.42
C LEU A 38 14.20 -17.68 31.74
N THR A 39 15.43 -17.71 32.21
CA THR A 39 15.79 -18.16 33.57
C THR A 39 15.20 -17.21 34.62
N ASN A 40 14.48 -17.77 35.57
CA ASN A 40 13.85 -17.08 36.67
C ASN A 40 14.88 -16.48 37.65
N SER A 41 14.79 -15.17 37.92
CA SER A 41 15.16 -14.57 39.19
C SER A 41 14.05 -13.60 39.62
N PRO A 42 13.67 -13.56 40.93
CA PRO A 42 12.49 -12.83 41.37
C PRO A 42 12.84 -11.38 41.70
N SER A 43 12.35 -10.42 40.91
CA SER A 43 12.28 -9.03 41.32
C SER A 43 10.97 -8.40 40.86
N ARG A 44 10.35 -7.68 41.79
CA ARG A 44 9.05 -7.02 41.85
C ARG A 44 8.57 -6.43 40.49
N THR A 45 7.43 -6.90 40.03
CA THR A 45 6.74 -6.49 38.83
C THR A 45 5.87 -5.25 39.06
N PRO A 46 5.86 -4.26 38.12
CA PRO A 46 4.70 -3.39 37.89
C PRO A 46 3.68 -4.08 36.95
N PRO A 47 2.41 -3.64 36.94
CA PRO A 47 1.30 -4.42 36.39
C PRO A 47 1.32 -4.59 34.89
N ASN A 48 1.05 -5.80 34.48
CA ASN A 48 0.77 -6.38 33.18
C ASN A 48 0.34 -5.40 32.05
N ARG A 49 1.25 -5.14 31.13
CA ARG A 49 0.88 -4.91 29.74
C ARG A 49 0.82 -6.28 29.07
N PHE A 50 -0.39 -6.75 28.79
CA PHE A 50 -0.61 -7.93 27.95
C PHE A 50 -0.10 -7.63 26.53
N CYS A 51 1.09 -8.08 26.23
CA CYS A 51 1.58 -8.17 24.87
C CYS A 51 0.97 -9.44 24.26
N CYS A 52 -0.27 -9.37 23.80
CA CYS A 52 -0.88 -10.44 23.02
C CYS A 52 -0.25 -10.43 21.63
N THR A 53 0.81 -11.17 21.43
CA THR A 53 1.21 -11.63 20.10
C THR A 53 0.11 -12.59 19.66
N ALA A 54 -0.84 -12.08 18.88
CA ALA A 54 -1.90 -12.91 18.31
C ALA A 54 -1.25 -13.90 17.34
N SER A 55 -1.25 -15.18 17.70
CA SER A 55 -0.78 -16.23 16.80
C SER A 55 -1.71 -16.29 15.58
N LEU A 56 -1.12 -16.34 14.36
CA LEU A 56 -1.88 -16.46 13.13
C LEU A 56 -2.68 -17.77 13.10
N ILE A 57 -3.93 -17.72 12.65
CA ILE A 57 -4.80 -18.88 12.49
C ILE A 57 -4.44 -19.57 11.17
N MET A 58 -3.90 -20.79 11.25
CA MET A 58 -3.43 -21.55 10.07
C MET A 58 -4.34 -22.73 9.70
N ASN A 59 -5.33 -23.05 10.54
CA ASN A 59 -6.27 -24.15 10.27
C ASN A 59 -7.42 -23.67 9.37
N PRO A 60 -7.59 -24.22 8.15
CA PRO A 60 -8.70 -23.86 7.27
C PRO A 60 -10.08 -24.08 7.91
N ASP A 61 -10.25 -25.10 8.78
CA ASP A 61 -11.52 -25.39 9.46
C ASP A 61 -11.93 -24.28 10.47
N SER A 62 -11.02 -23.37 10.79
CA SER A 62 -11.32 -22.22 11.62
C SER A 62 -12.01 -21.08 10.86
N PHE A 63 -12.13 -21.20 9.56
CA PHE A 63 -12.71 -20.18 8.70
C PHE A 63 -13.94 -20.69 7.96
N GLU A 64 -14.92 -19.82 7.80
CA GLU A 64 -16.02 -19.98 6.85
C GLU A 64 -15.81 -19.01 5.69
N VAL A 65 -15.74 -19.56 4.47
CA VAL A 65 -15.58 -18.80 3.23
C VAL A 65 -16.96 -18.47 2.67
N GLY A 66 -17.17 -17.18 2.40
CA GLY A 66 -18.40 -16.66 1.82
C GLY A 66 -18.30 -16.42 0.31
N LYS A 67 -18.99 -15.40 -0.19
CA LYS A 67 -19.06 -15.09 -1.62
C LYS A 67 -17.79 -14.37 -2.12
N LEU A 68 -17.54 -14.52 -3.42
CA LEU A 68 -16.56 -13.70 -4.15
C LEU A 68 -17.04 -12.25 -4.18
N ILE A 69 -16.19 -11.30 -3.75
CA ILE A 69 -16.50 -9.87 -3.73
C ILE A 69 -15.76 -9.08 -4.81
N GLY A 70 -14.71 -9.63 -5.37
CA GLY A 70 -13.96 -8.97 -6.42
C GLY A 70 -12.72 -9.73 -6.86
N SER A 71 -12.09 -9.23 -7.89
CA SER A 71 -10.77 -9.67 -8.33
C SER A 71 -10.00 -8.50 -8.93
N TYR A 72 -8.69 -8.52 -8.77
CA TYR A 72 -7.77 -7.57 -9.38
C TYR A 72 -6.46 -8.25 -9.74
N GLY A 73 -5.67 -7.63 -10.59
CA GLY A 73 -4.37 -8.13 -11.00
C GLY A 73 -3.24 -7.20 -10.61
N PHE A 74 -2.07 -7.76 -10.39
CA PHE A 74 -0.83 -7.03 -10.33
C PHE A 74 0.03 -7.40 -11.53
N MET A 75 0.68 -6.41 -12.12
CA MET A 75 1.77 -6.63 -13.07
C MET A 75 3.08 -6.43 -12.33
N ASN A 76 4.00 -7.40 -12.45
CA ASN A 76 5.32 -7.24 -11.89
C ASN A 76 6.12 -6.24 -12.73
N ILE A 77 6.52 -5.14 -12.12
CA ILE A 77 7.33 -4.09 -12.76
C ILE A 77 8.65 -4.65 -13.30
N THR A 78 9.20 -5.70 -12.69
CA THR A 78 10.45 -6.32 -13.12
C THR A 78 10.32 -7.12 -14.42
N SER A 79 9.16 -7.69 -14.71
CA SER A 79 8.88 -8.43 -15.96
C SER A 79 8.91 -7.51 -17.19
N TYR A 80 8.65 -6.22 -17.02
CA TYR A 80 8.70 -5.24 -18.11
C TYR A 80 10.09 -4.70 -18.42
N SER A 81 11.07 -4.90 -17.55
CA SER A 81 12.45 -4.47 -17.81
C SER A 81 13.19 -5.32 -18.85
N GLY A 82 12.55 -6.38 -19.35
CA GLY A 82 13.02 -7.18 -20.49
C GLY A 82 12.72 -6.57 -21.86
N TYR A 83 12.04 -5.43 -21.95
CA TYR A 83 11.87 -4.75 -23.22
C TYR A 83 13.16 -4.08 -23.64
N GLN A 84 13.69 -4.59 -24.73
CA GLN A 84 14.96 -4.22 -25.37
C GLN A 84 15.04 -2.71 -25.60
N SER A 85 16.13 -2.15 -25.15
CA SER A 85 16.71 -0.91 -25.66
C SER A 85 16.78 -0.98 -27.19
N GLY A 86 15.83 -0.33 -27.88
CA GLY A 86 16.00 -0.22 -29.32
C GLY A 86 14.83 0.18 -30.19
N MET A 87 13.64 0.48 -29.69
CA MET A 87 12.57 1.05 -30.51
C MET A 87 11.73 2.06 -29.74
N ASP A 88 11.74 3.27 -30.25
CA ASP A 88 10.85 4.43 -29.97
C ASP A 88 10.33 4.57 -28.53
N LEU A 89 11.19 5.08 -27.68
CA LEU A 89 11.02 5.26 -26.25
C LEU A 89 10.09 6.40 -25.84
N GLU A 90 9.67 7.28 -26.74
CA GLU A 90 8.95 8.50 -26.33
C GLU A 90 7.44 8.33 -26.09
N TYR A 91 6.80 7.32 -26.66
CA TYR A 91 5.35 7.14 -26.53
C TYR A 91 4.92 5.99 -25.60
N SER A 92 5.79 5.03 -25.38
CA SER A 92 5.46 3.78 -24.69
C SER A 92 5.76 3.78 -23.18
N SER A 93 6.77 4.51 -22.71
CA SER A 93 7.26 4.35 -21.33
C SER A 93 6.40 5.04 -20.27
N ALA A 94 5.82 6.21 -20.56
CA ALA A 94 5.00 6.94 -19.61
C ALA A 94 3.62 6.28 -19.40
N VAL A 95 3.02 5.76 -20.48
CA VAL A 95 1.73 5.05 -20.42
C VAL A 95 1.84 3.74 -19.64
N ASN A 96 2.91 3.00 -19.84
CA ASN A 96 3.10 1.70 -19.20
C ASN A 96 3.54 1.80 -17.73
N MET A 97 4.31 2.84 -17.33
CA MET A 97 4.70 3.01 -15.93
C MET A 97 3.52 3.38 -15.02
N GLY A 98 2.58 4.18 -15.50
CA GLY A 98 1.35 4.48 -14.75
C GLY A 98 0.43 3.27 -14.59
N GLN A 99 0.31 2.44 -15.64
CA GLN A 99 -0.48 1.21 -15.60
C GLN A 99 0.16 0.11 -14.75
N LEU A 100 1.49 0.04 -14.66
CA LEU A 100 2.23 -0.94 -13.87
C LEU A 100 2.05 -0.78 -12.35
N LYS A 101 1.78 0.44 -11.91
CA LYS A 101 1.50 0.76 -10.51
C LYS A 101 0.00 0.80 -10.20
N MET A 102 -0.86 0.86 -11.19
CA MET A 102 -2.29 0.71 -11.02
C MET A 102 -2.65 -0.78 -11.00
N GLN A 103 -3.56 -1.11 -10.12
CA GLN A 103 -4.19 -2.43 -10.03
C GLN A 103 -5.04 -2.68 -11.28
N ASP A 104 -4.39 -2.96 -12.40
CA ASP A 104 -5.09 -3.26 -13.64
C ASP A 104 -5.22 -4.77 -13.84
N VAL A 105 -6.36 -5.18 -14.37
CA VAL A 105 -6.71 -6.57 -14.69
C VAL A 105 -6.16 -6.91 -16.08
N GLY A 106 -4.90 -6.54 -16.35
CA GLY A 106 -4.24 -6.84 -17.63
C GLY A 106 -4.04 -8.34 -17.87
N GLU A 107 -4.14 -8.75 -19.12
CA GLU A 107 -3.76 -10.09 -19.54
C GLU A 107 -2.26 -10.31 -19.22
N GLY A 108 -1.94 -11.27 -18.36
CA GLY A 108 -0.57 -11.65 -17.99
C GLY A 108 -0.14 -11.34 -16.56
N GLY A 109 -0.94 -10.63 -15.77
CA GLY A 109 -0.66 -10.40 -14.34
C GLY A 109 -1.19 -11.50 -13.43
N VAL A 110 -0.66 -11.56 -12.21
CA VAL A 110 -1.19 -12.45 -11.16
C VAL A 110 -2.58 -11.97 -10.78
N LYS A 111 -3.61 -12.76 -11.08
CA LYS A 111 -5.01 -12.43 -10.76
C LYS A 111 -5.35 -12.86 -9.34
N ILE A 112 -5.55 -11.89 -8.46
CA ILE A 112 -5.95 -12.09 -7.08
C ILE A 112 -7.47 -12.03 -6.97
N ARG A 113 -8.04 -12.93 -6.16
CA ARG A 113 -9.48 -12.98 -5.87
C ARG A 113 -9.73 -12.61 -4.42
N LEU A 114 -10.83 -11.89 -4.17
CA LEU A 114 -11.26 -11.48 -2.85
C LEU A 114 -12.57 -12.20 -2.49
N TYR A 115 -12.61 -12.82 -1.30
CA TYR A 115 -13.81 -13.46 -0.76
C TYR A 115 -14.15 -12.88 0.60
N GLU A 116 -15.44 -12.75 0.88
CA GLU A 116 -15.91 -12.53 2.25
C GLU A 116 -15.71 -13.80 3.06
N GLY A 117 -15.64 -13.66 4.39
CA GLY A 117 -15.64 -14.80 5.29
C GLY A 117 -15.72 -14.39 6.75
N ARG A 118 -15.66 -15.38 7.61
CA ARG A 118 -15.62 -15.17 9.06
C ARG A 118 -14.82 -16.26 9.75
N ILE A 119 -14.34 -15.95 10.93
CA ILE A 119 -13.68 -16.92 11.83
C ILE A 119 -14.77 -17.64 12.62
N VAL A 120 -14.78 -18.99 12.57
CA VAL A 120 -15.80 -19.83 13.22
C VAL A 120 -15.33 -20.52 14.49
N GLN A 121 -14.00 -20.51 14.76
CA GLN A 121 -13.39 -21.16 15.92
C GLN A 121 -12.38 -20.26 16.62
N GLY A 122 -12.09 -20.54 17.89
CA GLY A 122 -11.08 -19.85 18.69
C GLY A 122 -11.53 -18.52 19.29
N SER A 123 -10.57 -17.75 19.81
CA SER A 123 -10.81 -16.47 20.52
C SER A 123 -11.37 -15.37 19.63
N LEU A 124 -11.13 -15.45 18.32
CA LEU A 124 -11.62 -14.49 17.34
C LEU A 124 -12.89 -14.92 16.64
N LYS A 125 -13.60 -15.94 17.16
CA LYS A 125 -14.87 -16.45 16.60
C LYS A 125 -15.86 -15.30 16.37
N GLY A 126 -16.48 -15.28 15.18
CA GLY A 126 -17.43 -14.25 14.77
C GLY A 126 -16.80 -13.05 14.07
N THR A 127 -15.47 -12.90 14.08
CA THR A 127 -14.80 -11.83 13.37
C THR A 127 -14.97 -11.98 11.87
N SER A 128 -15.45 -10.93 11.21
CA SER A 128 -15.53 -10.84 9.76
C SER A 128 -14.14 -10.70 9.16
N VAL A 129 -13.87 -11.43 8.08
CA VAL A 129 -12.59 -11.38 7.37
C VAL A 129 -12.80 -11.20 5.87
N VAL A 130 -11.79 -10.70 5.20
CA VAL A 130 -11.66 -10.72 3.75
C VAL A 130 -10.49 -11.63 3.42
N PHE A 131 -10.73 -12.64 2.61
CA PHE A 131 -9.67 -13.47 2.06
C PHE A 131 -9.12 -12.85 0.79
N LYS A 132 -7.81 -12.76 0.74
CA LYS A 132 -7.04 -12.44 -0.44
C LYS A 132 -6.40 -13.74 -0.95
N VAL A 133 -6.82 -14.17 -2.13
CA VAL A 133 -6.48 -15.49 -2.66
C VAL A 133 -5.55 -15.34 -3.85
N TYR A 134 -4.33 -15.79 -3.65
CA TYR A 134 -3.32 -15.90 -4.69
C TYR A 134 -3.49 -17.21 -5.44
N PRO A 135 -3.44 -17.19 -6.77
CA PRO A 135 -3.55 -18.42 -7.56
C PRO A 135 -2.38 -19.35 -7.25
N GLY A 136 -2.65 -20.66 -7.27
CA GLY A 136 -1.58 -21.65 -7.13
C GLY A 136 -0.59 -21.62 -8.30
N ARG A 137 0.57 -22.23 -8.10
CA ARG A 137 1.71 -22.20 -9.04
C ARG A 137 1.33 -22.57 -10.48
N ARG A 138 0.36 -23.45 -10.68
CA ARG A 138 -0.11 -23.84 -12.03
C ARG A 138 -0.82 -22.71 -12.78
N ALA A 139 -1.50 -21.81 -12.06
CA ALA A 139 -2.29 -20.74 -12.65
C ALA A 139 -1.61 -19.36 -12.56
N GLY A 140 -0.82 -19.12 -11.50
CA GLY A 140 -0.19 -17.83 -11.23
C GLY A 140 1.35 -17.84 -11.31
N GLY A 141 1.94 -19.00 -11.62
CA GLY A 141 3.40 -19.14 -11.69
C GLY A 141 4.11 -19.00 -10.35
N VAL A 142 5.43 -18.91 -10.39
CA VAL A 142 6.30 -18.69 -9.23
C VAL A 142 6.06 -17.31 -8.61
N GLU A 143 5.62 -16.37 -9.41
CA GLU A 143 5.41 -14.99 -9.03
C GLU A 143 4.27 -14.84 -8.01
N ALA A 144 3.15 -15.54 -8.23
CA ALA A 144 2.03 -15.54 -7.29
C ALA A 144 2.43 -16.09 -5.91
N ASP A 145 3.22 -17.17 -5.90
CA ASP A 145 3.77 -17.75 -4.67
C ASP A 145 4.67 -16.76 -3.93
N MET A 146 5.55 -16.07 -4.68
CA MET A 146 6.45 -15.07 -4.10
C MET A 146 5.69 -13.87 -3.53
N MET A 147 4.67 -13.39 -4.23
CA MET A 147 3.81 -12.28 -3.77
C MET A 147 3.08 -12.66 -2.48
N ALA A 148 2.47 -13.85 -2.44
CA ALA A 148 1.76 -14.35 -1.25
C ALA A 148 2.69 -14.49 -0.05
N ALA A 149 3.87 -15.10 -0.26
CA ALA A 149 4.88 -15.28 0.77
C ALA A 149 5.42 -13.94 1.29
N ASN A 150 5.66 -12.98 0.39
CA ASN A 150 6.16 -11.66 0.75
C ASN A 150 5.12 -10.88 1.58
N GLU A 151 3.84 -10.92 1.18
CA GLU A 151 2.76 -10.26 1.92
C GLU A 151 2.58 -10.86 3.32
N LEU A 152 2.54 -12.20 3.41
CA LEU A 152 2.48 -12.92 4.68
C LEU A 152 3.64 -12.54 5.61
N ASN A 153 4.88 -12.61 5.09
CA ASN A 153 6.08 -12.30 5.86
C ASN A 153 6.10 -10.83 6.33
N THR A 154 5.76 -9.90 5.45
CA THR A 154 5.72 -8.48 5.78
C THR A 154 4.72 -8.20 6.89
N HIS A 155 3.50 -8.73 6.80
CA HIS A 155 2.51 -8.58 7.89
C HIS A 155 2.96 -9.25 9.17
N ALA A 156 3.56 -10.44 9.12
CA ALA A 156 4.08 -11.14 10.31
C ALA A 156 5.15 -10.32 11.03
N VAL A 157 6.08 -9.70 10.29
CA VAL A 157 7.11 -8.82 10.85
C VAL A 157 6.50 -7.57 11.47
N LEU A 158 5.63 -6.87 10.74
CA LEU A 158 5.03 -5.61 11.20
C LEU A 158 4.10 -5.82 12.41
N GLN A 159 3.35 -6.92 12.47
CA GLN A 159 2.45 -7.25 13.58
C GLN A 159 3.19 -7.87 14.79
N GLY A 160 4.35 -8.49 14.57
CA GLY A 160 5.22 -9.02 15.65
C GLY A 160 6.06 -7.96 16.34
N SER A 161 5.96 -6.71 15.93
CA SER A 161 6.74 -5.61 16.50
C SER A 161 6.41 -5.37 17.98
N SER A 162 7.45 -5.15 18.79
CA SER A 162 7.33 -4.76 20.20
C SER A 162 6.68 -3.38 20.40
N LYS A 163 6.64 -2.56 19.37
CA LYS A 163 5.99 -1.23 19.39
C LYS A 163 4.45 -1.29 19.31
N GLY A 164 3.88 -2.49 19.15
CA GLY A 164 2.45 -2.72 19.06
C GLY A 164 1.94 -2.73 17.60
N ILE A 165 0.64 -2.99 17.44
CA ILE A 165 -0.03 -3.08 16.13
C ILE A 165 -0.38 -1.68 15.65
N CYS A 166 0.07 -1.34 14.43
CA CYS A 166 -0.29 -0.09 13.78
C CYS A 166 -1.77 -0.11 13.34
N GLN A 167 -2.54 0.87 13.77
CA GLN A 167 -3.95 0.99 13.38
C GLN A 167 -4.14 1.31 11.88
N ASN A 168 -3.13 1.87 11.24
CA ASN A 168 -3.17 2.29 9.83
C ASN A 168 -2.62 1.23 8.87
N LEU A 169 -2.45 -0.01 9.35
CA LEU A 169 -2.18 -1.17 8.53
C LEU A 169 -3.33 -2.18 8.63
N LEU A 170 -3.60 -2.88 7.54
CA LEU A 170 -4.56 -3.97 7.55
C LEU A 170 -4.02 -5.11 8.41
N ILE A 171 -4.90 -5.75 9.19
CA ILE A 171 -4.50 -6.80 10.12
C ILE A 171 -4.67 -8.16 9.48
N LEU A 172 -3.56 -8.88 9.31
CA LEU A 172 -3.56 -10.29 8.93
C LEU A 172 -3.93 -11.12 10.16
N VAL A 173 -4.98 -11.91 10.06
CA VAL A 173 -5.43 -12.79 11.17
C VAL A 173 -5.04 -14.23 10.97
N GLY A 174 -4.68 -14.61 9.75
CA GLY A 174 -4.24 -15.98 9.44
C GLY A 174 -4.25 -16.27 7.96
N GLY A 175 -4.23 -17.55 7.62
CA GLY A 175 -4.27 -18.02 6.25
C GLY A 175 -4.05 -19.52 6.13
N PHE A 176 -4.24 -20.06 4.95
CA PHE A 176 -4.01 -21.47 4.67
C PHE A 176 -3.70 -21.70 3.19
N GLU A 177 -3.08 -22.82 2.91
CA GLU A 177 -2.84 -23.30 1.55
C GLU A 177 -3.85 -24.40 1.22
N THR A 178 -4.44 -24.33 0.02
CA THR A 178 -5.34 -25.38 -0.48
C THR A 178 -4.54 -26.53 -1.11
N LYS A 179 -5.22 -27.66 -1.35
CA LYS A 179 -4.62 -28.81 -2.07
C LYS A 179 -4.20 -28.46 -3.50
N THR A 180 -4.78 -27.42 -4.07
CA THR A 180 -4.46 -26.90 -5.42
C THR A 180 -3.28 -25.94 -5.41
N GLY A 181 -2.72 -25.63 -4.23
CA GLY A 181 -1.60 -24.72 -4.04
C GLY A 181 -2.00 -23.25 -3.98
N GLU A 182 -3.30 -22.93 -3.90
CA GLU A 182 -3.73 -21.55 -3.72
C GLU A 182 -3.42 -21.08 -2.31
N GLN A 183 -2.90 -19.87 -2.18
CA GLN A 183 -2.58 -19.22 -0.91
C GLN A 183 -3.73 -18.30 -0.51
N TRP A 184 -4.37 -18.60 0.61
CA TRP A 184 -5.49 -17.85 1.17
C TRP A 184 -5.01 -17.06 2.38
N LEU A 185 -4.90 -15.75 2.26
CA LEU A 185 -4.54 -14.85 3.34
C LEU A 185 -5.81 -14.20 3.89
N ALA A 186 -6.08 -14.37 5.19
CA ALA A 186 -7.27 -13.86 5.86
C ALA A 186 -6.93 -12.55 6.58
N PHE A 187 -7.54 -11.46 6.15
CA PHE A 187 -7.42 -10.15 6.77
C PHE A 187 -8.69 -9.78 7.52
N ARG A 188 -8.56 -9.08 8.65
CA ARG A 188 -9.72 -8.53 9.33
C ARG A 188 -10.45 -7.58 8.39
N ASN A 189 -11.79 -7.72 8.32
CA ASN A 189 -12.60 -6.84 7.50
C ASN A 189 -12.82 -5.50 8.22
N ASP A 190 -11.99 -4.53 7.91
CA ASP A 190 -11.99 -3.19 8.51
C ASP A 190 -12.72 -2.13 7.67
N GLY A 191 -13.25 -2.52 6.50
CA GLY A 191 -13.99 -1.63 5.62
C GLY A 191 -14.24 -2.21 4.24
N LYS A 192 -15.23 -1.65 3.54
CA LYS A 192 -15.66 -2.12 2.21
C LYS A 192 -15.13 -1.27 1.06
N TYR A 193 -14.70 -0.06 1.37
CA TYR A 193 -14.33 0.94 0.38
C TYR A 193 -12.82 1.21 0.41
N SER A 194 -12.28 1.54 -0.73
CA SER A 194 -10.94 2.09 -0.86
C SER A 194 -10.98 3.64 -0.95
N ALA A 195 -9.82 4.27 -0.87
CA ALA A 195 -9.71 5.70 -1.13
C ALA A 195 -10.04 6.03 -2.60
N ALA A 196 -9.82 5.10 -3.53
CA ALA A 196 -10.26 5.23 -4.93
C ALA A 196 -11.79 5.25 -5.03
N ASP A 197 -12.48 4.35 -4.31
CA ASP A 197 -13.95 4.32 -4.29
C ASP A 197 -14.53 5.61 -3.71
N TYR A 198 -13.93 6.11 -2.60
CA TYR A 198 -14.33 7.39 -2.02
C TYR A 198 -14.23 8.54 -3.03
N ALA A 199 -13.07 8.65 -3.69
CA ALA A 199 -12.81 9.71 -4.65
C ALA A 199 -13.80 9.65 -5.83
N LYS A 200 -14.00 8.45 -6.40
CA LYS A 200 -14.94 8.21 -7.49
C LYS A 200 -16.38 8.53 -7.10
N ILE A 201 -16.87 8.00 -5.97
CA ILE A 201 -18.24 8.25 -5.50
C ILE A 201 -18.47 9.75 -5.25
N THR A 202 -17.46 10.44 -4.72
CA THR A 202 -17.57 11.88 -4.44
C THR A 202 -17.61 12.70 -5.73
N SER A 203 -16.75 12.39 -6.69
CA SER A 203 -16.70 13.00 -8.02
C SER A 203 -18.03 12.80 -8.79
N GLU A 204 -18.60 11.59 -8.75
CA GLU A 204 -19.91 11.29 -9.34
C GLU A 204 -21.06 12.07 -8.68
N LYS A 205 -21.00 12.30 -7.36
CA LYS A 205 -21.98 13.14 -6.65
C LYS A 205 -21.92 14.60 -7.13
N ILE A 206 -20.71 15.16 -7.33
CA ILE A 206 -20.53 16.51 -7.85
C ILE A 206 -21.17 16.62 -9.24
N SER A 207 -20.88 15.68 -10.14
CA SER A 207 -21.45 15.66 -11.49
C SER A 207 -22.98 15.62 -11.50
N LYS A 208 -23.55 14.79 -10.62
CA LYS A 208 -25.02 14.69 -10.50
C LYS A 208 -25.65 15.98 -9.96
N SER A 209 -25.07 16.60 -8.97
CA SER A 209 -25.56 17.85 -8.38
C SER A 209 -25.58 18.99 -9.41
N ARG A 210 -24.53 19.10 -10.23
CA ARG A 210 -24.48 20.10 -11.33
C ARG A 210 -25.47 19.79 -12.45
N SER A 211 -25.67 18.53 -12.82
CA SER A 211 -26.57 18.14 -13.92
C SER A 211 -28.06 18.36 -13.60
N ILE A 212 -28.45 18.29 -12.32
CA ILE A 212 -29.85 18.49 -11.88
C ILE A 212 -30.19 19.99 -11.77
N GLY A 213 -29.20 20.86 -11.96
CA GLY A 213 -29.42 22.30 -11.80
C GLY A 213 -29.80 22.68 -10.37
N GLU A 214 -29.50 21.82 -9.39
CA GLU A 214 -29.51 22.16 -7.99
C GLU A 214 -28.42 23.21 -7.73
N ASN A 215 -28.67 24.42 -8.24
CA ASN A 215 -28.09 25.60 -7.67
C ASN A 215 -28.58 25.61 -6.24
N SER A 216 -27.80 24.99 -5.36
CA SER A 216 -28.08 25.00 -3.91
C SER A 216 -28.25 26.46 -3.54
N TRP A 217 -29.49 26.85 -3.25
CA TRP A 217 -29.83 28.18 -2.78
C TRP A 217 -29.13 28.48 -1.44
N ASN A 218 -28.45 27.48 -0.89
CA ASN A 218 -27.74 27.55 0.37
C ASN A 218 -26.22 27.44 0.15
N LEU A 219 -25.62 28.57 -0.18
CA LEU A 219 -24.15 28.71 -0.29
C LEU A 219 -23.43 28.23 0.97
N PHE A 220 -24.04 28.39 2.14
CA PHE A 220 -23.49 27.94 3.40
C PHE A 220 -23.38 26.41 3.48
N GLU A 221 -24.37 25.67 3.03
CA GLU A 221 -24.32 24.20 3.00
C GLU A 221 -23.25 23.68 2.03
N GLN A 222 -23.10 24.37 0.91
CA GLN A 222 -22.06 24.04 -0.08
C GLN A 222 -20.67 24.24 0.53
N GLU A 223 -20.42 25.37 1.15
CA GLU A 223 -19.16 25.66 1.82
C GLU A 223 -18.86 24.65 2.94
N GLN A 224 -19.85 24.30 3.76
CA GLN A 224 -19.71 23.31 4.81
C GLN A 224 -19.39 21.91 4.24
N THR A 225 -19.96 21.56 3.09
CA THR A 225 -19.67 20.28 2.43
C THR A 225 -18.24 20.25 1.93
N ILE A 226 -17.77 21.32 1.29
CA ILE A 226 -16.37 21.43 0.84
C ILE A 226 -15.41 21.38 2.03
N LYS A 227 -15.73 22.09 3.10
CA LYS A 227 -14.91 22.07 4.33
C LYS A 227 -14.80 20.67 4.92
N ARG A 228 -15.92 19.92 5.05
CA ARG A 228 -15.92 18.53 5.53
C ARG A 228 -15.06 17.63 4.63
N ARG A 229 -15.12 17.81 3.31
CA ARG A 229 -14.32 17.07 2.34
C ARG A 229 -12.83 17.32 2.54
N ARG A 230 -12.42 18.57 2.72
CA ARG A 230 -11.03 18.95 3.01
C ARG A 230 -10.52 18.26 4.28
N TYR A 231 -11.29 18.30 5.35
CA TYR A 231 -10.96 17.59 6.61
C TYR A 231 -10.83 16.08 6.39
N PHE A 232 -11.77 15.48 5.65
CA PHE A 232 -11.76 14.05 5.38
C PHE A 232 -10.51 13.64 4.58
N VAL A 233 -10.17 14.38 3.53
CA VAL A 233 -8.99 14.11 2.71
C VAL A 233 -7.70 14.24 3.51
N ILE A 234 -7.58 15.28 4.35
CA ILE A 234 -6.40 15.42 5.23
C ILE A 234 -6.32 14.27 6.23
N ALA A 235 -7.44 13.88 6.87
CA ALA A 235 -7.46 12.76 7.80
C ALA A 235 -7.07 11.43 7.11
N LEU A 236 -7.54 11.23 5.86
CA LEU A 236 -7.19 10.08 5.04
C LEU A 236 -5.69 10.04 4.75
N LEU A 237 -5.13 11.14 4.27
CA LEU A 237 -3.70 11.27 3.97
C LEU A 237 -2.85 11.04 5.23
N ARG A 238 -3.22 11.66 6.36
CA ARG A 238 -2.53 11.46 7.64
C ARG A 238 -2.47 9.99 8.03
N GLY A 239 -3.58 9.27 7.94
CA GLY A 239 -3.62 7.85 8.25
C GLY A 239 -2.74 7.02 7.31
N ALA A 240 -2.78 7.30 6.01
CA ALA A 240 -1.93 6.61 5.03
C ALA A 240 -0.43 6.86 5.29
N ILE A 241 -0.03 8.12 5.50
CA ILE A 241 1.37 8.48 5.80
C ILE A 241 1.81 7.91 7.16
N SER A 242 0.93 7.88 8.17
CA SER A 242 1.24 7.24 9.46
C SER A 242 1.51 5.74 9.31
N GLY A 243 0.71 5.04 8.50
CA GLY A 243 0.96 3.64 8.17
C GLY A 243 2.28 3.43 7.45
N LEU A 244 2.58 4.30 6.47
CA LEU A 244 3.84 4.27 5.72
C LEU A 244 5.05 4.54 6.62
N GLY A 245 4.98 5.55 7.48
CA GLY A 245 6.03 5.86 8.46
C GLY A 245 6.30 4.68 9.40
N PHE A 246 5.24 4.02 9.88
CA PHE A 246 5.39 2.81 10.69
C PHE A 246 6.12 1.69 9.92
N MET A 247 5.85 1.49 8.63
CA MET A 247 6.57 0.51 7.81
C MET A 247 8.04 0.88 7.67
N HIS A 248 8.36 2.15 7.37
CA HIS A 248 9.74 2.64 7.26
C HIS A 248 10.53 2.46 8.56
N ASP A 249 9.92 2.68 9.72
CA ASP A 249 10.51 2.47 11.05
C ASP A 249 10.81 0.99 11.35
N HIS A 250 10.22 0.08 10.58
CA HIS A 250 10.43 -1.36 10.67
C HIS A 250 11.20 -1.91 9.46
N ASP A 251 11.95 -1.06 8.79
CA ASP A 251 12.76 -1.39 7.61
C ASP A 251 11.96 -2.07 6.48
N ARG A 252 10.71 -1.62 6.27
CA ARG A 252 9.83 -2.09 5.18
C ARG A 252 9.39 -0.94 4.31
N LEU A 253 9.51 -1.12 3.00
CA LEU A 253 8.88 -0.27 2.00
C LEU A 253 7.54 -0.84 1.59
N HIS A 254 6.64 0.01 1.10
CA HIS A 254 5.33 -0.41 0.58
C HIS A 254 5.41 -0.84 -0.89
N GLN A 255 5.96 -0.02 -1.75
CA GLN A 255 6.25 -0.22 -3.18
C GLN A 255 5.04 -0.55 -4.10
N SER A 256 3.83 -0.35 -3.59
CA SER A 256 2.58 -0.47 -4.36
C SER A 256 1.51 0.51 -3.85
N LEU A 257 1.96 1.68 -3.36
CA LEU A 257 1.07 2.67 -2.79
C LEU A 257 0.24 3.36 -3.88
N GLY A 258 -1.07 3.40 -3.67
CA GLY A 258 -2.01 4.07 -4.54
C GLY A 258 -3.39 4.20 -3.88
N PRO A 259 -4.35 4.89 -4.50
CA PRO A 259 -5.66 5.11 -3.88
C PRO A 259 -6.44 3.82 -3.62
N SER A 260 -6.20 2.77 -4.38
CA SER A 260 -6.82 1.45 -4.17
C SER A 260 -6.17 0.65 -3.05
N SER A 261 -4.91 0.96 -2.66
CA SER A 261 -4.20 0.28 -1.58
C SER A 261 -4.55 0.79 -0.18
N ILE A 262 -5.55 1.68 -0.04
CA ILE A 262 -6.00 2.21 1.24
C ILE A 262 -7.45 1.81 1.47
N VAL A 263 -7.68 1.02 2.51
CA VAL A 263 -9.03 0.61 2.96
C VAL A 263 -9.58 1.63 3.95
N LEU A 264 -10.85 1.98 3.78
CA LEU A 264 -11.56 2.95 4.62
C LEU A 264 -12.71 2.26 5.37
N ASN A 265 -12.79 2.53 6.66
CA ASN A 265 -13.91 2.08 7.50
C ASN A 265 -15.19 2.91 7.26
N THR A 266 -15.08 4.12 6.74
CA THR A 266 -16.18 4.99 6.34
C THR A 266 -15.79 5.84 5.13
N ILE A 267 -16.77 6.22 4.30
CA ILE A 267 -16.64 7.20 3.21
C ILE A 267 -17.53 8.44 3.44
N MET A 268 -18.10 8.54 4.63
CA MET A 268 -18.98 9.66 5.00
C MET A 268 -18.12 10.81 5.53
N GLU A 269 -18.05 11.91 4.80
CA GLU A 269 -17.23 13.09 5.15
C GLU A 269 -17.56 13.68 6.53
N LYS A 270 -18.81 13.54 6.98
CA LYS A 270 -19.24 13.94 8.34
C LYS A 270 -18.60 13.10 9.46
N ASP A 271 -18.16 11.89 9.14
CA ASP A 271 -17.59 10.95 10.10
C ASP A 271 -16.04 10.97 10.07
N SER A 272 -15.45 12.05 9.57
CA SER A 272 -13.99 12.20 9.42
C SER A 272 -13.22 11.99 10.73
N ALA A 273 -13.80 12.30 11.88
CA ALA A 273 -13.20 12.06 13.20
C ALA A 273 -13.02 10.56 13.54
N TYR A 274 -13.82 9.69 12.93
CA TYR A 274 -13.77 8.23 13.11
C TYR A 274 -13.08 7.51 11.96
N LEU A 275 -12.56 8.26 10.99
CA LEU A 275 -11.88 7.69 9.84
C LEU A 275 -10.55 7.05 10.26
N VAL A 276 -10.39 5.78 9.91
CA VAL A 276 -9.15 5.02 10.11
C VAL A 276 -8.73 4.39 8.79
N PRO A 277 -7.94 5.11 7.98
CA PRO A 277 -7.38 4.56 6.76
C PRO A 277 -6.36 3.47 7.06
N ARG A 278 -6.37 2.38 6.30
CA ARG A 278 -5.43 1.26 6.46
C ARG A 278 -4.77 0.90 5.15
N LEU A 279 -3.46 0.85 5.16
CA LEU A 279 -2.68 0.36 4.03
C LEU A 279 -2.85 -1.16 3.89
N ARG A 280 -2.95 -1.63 2.65
CA ARG A 280 -3.02 -3.03 2.23
C ARG A 280 -2.10 -3.28 1.04
N ASP A 281 -2.08 -4.50 0.52
CA ASP A 281 -1.37 -4.89 -0.69
C ASP A 281 0.16 -4.83 -0.53
N LEU A 282 0.65 -5.46 0.55
CA LEU A 282 2.07 -5.51 0.87
C LEU A 282 2.84 -6.62 0.10
N ALA A 283 2.27 -7.14 -0.99
CA ALA A 283 2.89 -8.18 -1.81
C ALA A 283 4.23 -7.74 -2.44
N PHE A 284 4.39 -6.45 -2.69
CA PHE A 284 5.62 -5.85 -3.24
C PHE A 284 6.49 -5.16 -2.20
N SER A 285 6.14 -5.29 -0.92
CA SER A 285 6.94 -4.71 0.16
C SER A 285 8.38 -5.19 0.11
N VAL A 286 9.33 -4.29 0.36
CA VAL A 286 10.75 -4.56 0.29
C VAL A 286 11.38 -4.39 1.67
N ASP A 287 12.17 -5.38 2.08
CA ASP A 287 13.00 -5.33 3.28
C ASP A 287 14.25 -4.50 2.99
N ILE A 288 14.39 -3.37 3.69
CA ILE A 288 15.51 -2.44 3.57
C ILE A 288 16.42 -2.45 4.81
N SER A 289 16.39 -3.52 5.59
CA SER A 289 17.39 -3.74 6.63
C SER A 289 18.79 -3.82 6.01
N ILE A 290 19.78 -3.30 6.69
CA ILE A 290 21.15 -3.21 6.15
C ILE A 290 21.67 -4.59 5.74
N SER A 291 21.43 -5.62 6.55
CA SER A 291 21.83 -7.00 6.24
C SER A 291 21.25 -7.50 4.91
N ARG A 292 19.97 -7.18 4.63
CA ARG A 292 19.34 -7.58 3.37
C ARG A 292 19.86 -6.80 2.16
N LEU A 293 20.18 -5.55 2.35
CA LEU A 293 20.75 -4.71 1.29
C LEU A 293 22.19 -5.13 0.93
N GLU A 294 22.95 -5.64 1.91
CA GLU A 294 24.30 -6.19 1.71
C GLU A 294 24.30 -7.55 1.03
N GLU A 295 23.32 -8.41 1.31
CA GLU A 295 23.18 -9.73 0.67
C GLU A 295 22.94 -9.67 -0.84
N GLY A 296 22.61 -8.48 -1.37
CA GLY A 296 22.25 -8.29 -2.78
C GLY A 296 20.87 -8.86 -3.09
N ASN A 297 20.03 -8.15 -3.84
CA ASN A 297 18.63 -8.48 -3.81
C ASN A 297 18.01 -9.03 -5.10
N LYS A 298 16.89 -9.62 -4.87
CA LYS A 298 16.13 -10.67 -5.51
C LYS A 298 14.87 -10.11 -6.21
N MET A 299 14.43 -10.84 -7.19
CA MET A 299 13.38 -10.63 -8.20
C MET A 299 12.32 -9.54 -7.97
N LEU A 300 11.67 -9.44 -6.80
CA LEU A 300 10.57 -8.46 -6.59
C LEU A 300 11.05 -7.00 -6.46
N SER A 301 12.30 -6.77 -6.14
CA SER A 301 12.86 -5.42 -5.91
C SER A 301 13.93 -4.99 -6.91
N GLU A 302 14.19 -5.79 -7.95
CA GLU A 302 15.22 -5.49 -8.95
C GLU A 302 14.99 -4.14 -9.64
N GLY A 303 13.74 -3.85 -10.02
CA GLY A 303 13.37 -2.58 -10.64
C GLY A 303 13.65 -1.38 -9.74
N LEU A 304 13.35 -1.50 -8.44
CA LEU A 304 13.65 -0.46 -7.45
C LEU A 304 15.16 -0.18 -7.39
N TRP A 305 15.97 -1.22 -7.25
CA TRP A 305 17.41 -1.05 -7.11
C TRP A 305 18.09 -0.56 -8.38
N ARG A 306 17.55 -0.89 -9.55
CA ARG A 306 18.01 -0.30 -10.82
C ARG A 306 17.76 1.20 -10.84
N ARG A 307 16.55 1.67 -10.45
CA ARG A 307 16.25 3.10 -10.33
C ARG A 307 17.14 3.78 -9.29
N ALA A 308 17.40 3.12 -8.16
CA ALA A 308 18.30 3.62 -7.12
C ALA A 308 19.71 3.88 -7.66
N ILE A 309 20.27 2.89 -8.36
CA ILE A 309 21.61 3.00 -8.97
C ILE A 309 21.64 4.13 -10.02
N THR A 310 20.62 4.22 -10.87
CA THR A 310 20.50 5.30 -11.86
C THR A 310 20.43 6.69 -11.19
N ALA A 311 19.80 6.78 -10.03
CA ALA A 311 19.73 8.00 -9.21
C ALA A 311 21.00 8.27 -8.36
N GLY A 312 22.05 7.43 -8.49
CA GLY A 312 23.31 7.58 -7.78
C GLY A 312 23.29 7.06 -6.34
N ALA A 313 22.43 6.08 -6.02
CA ALA A 313 22.38 5.42 -4.72
C ALA A 313 23.11 4.07 -4.81
N PHE A 314 24.37 4.01 -4.44
CA PHE A 314 25.24 2.84 -4.61
C PHE A 314 25.41 2.04 -3.31
N THR A 315 25.52 2.73 -2.18
CA THR A 315 25.71 2.10 -0.87
C THR A 315 24.39 1.58 -0.29
N PRO A 316 24.41 0.59 0.64
CA PRO A 316 23.22 0.12 1.34
C PRO A 316 22.42 1.27 1.99
N MET A 317 23.08 2.22 2.62
CA MET A 317 22.42 3.37 3.25
C MET A 317 21.75 4.31 2.22
N GLU A 318 22.40 4.56 1.08
CA GLU A 318 21.80 5.36 -0.01
C GLU A 318 20.61 4.63 -0.64
N LYS A 319 20.71 3.32 -0.85
CA LYS A 319 19.60 2.49 -1.35
C LYS A 319 18.41 2.51 -0.38
N ARG A 320 18.67 2.39 0.93
CA ARG A 320 17.64 2.54 1.96
C ARG A 320 16.96 3.90 1.88
N SER A 321 17.75 4.96 1.81
CA SER A 321 17.24 6.34 1.69
C SER A 321 16.45 6.54 0.40
N PHE A 322 16.94 5.99 -0.73
CA PHE A 322 16.24 6.02 -2.01
C PHE A 322 14.89 5.32 -1.92
N GLY A 323 14.83 4.11 -1.35
CA GLY A 323 13.59 3.35 -1.22
C GLY A 323 12.53 4.08 -0.40
N ILE A 324 12.91 4.66 0.76
CA ILE A 324 12.02 5.49 1.57
C ILE A 324 11.52 6.70 0.77
N ALA A 325 12.42 7.38 0.06
CA ALA A 325 12.06 8.53 -0.76
C ALA A 325 11.19 8.16 -1.99
N ASP A 326 11.33 6.95 -2.52
CA ASP A 326 10.48 6.42 -3.60
C ASP A 326 9.04 6.18 -3.11
N ASP A 327 8.85 5.61 -1.92
CA ASP A 327 7.52 5.48 -1.30
C ASP A 327 6.90 6.87 -0.99
N ILE A 328 7.70 7.85 -0.59
CA ILE A 328 7.20 9.23 -0.37
C ILE A 328 6.79 9.89 -1.68
N TYR A 329 7.47 9.60 -2.78
CA TYR A 329 7.05 10.08 -4.11
C TYR A 329 5.69 9.50 -4.51
N GLU A 330 5.49 8.20 -4.32
CA GLU A 330 4.19 7.56 -4.54
C GLU A 330 3.10 8.17 -3.65
N ALA A 331 3.44 8.46 -2.39
CA ALA A 331 2.54 9.15 -1.47
C ALA A 331 2.22 10.59 -1.95
N GLY A 332 3.15 11.25 -2.63
CA GLY A 332 2.93 12.54 -3.29
C GLY A 332 1.93 12.44 -4.44
N LEU A 333 2.04 11.42 -5.29
CA LEU A 333 1.06 11.15 -6.35
C LEU A 333 -0.32 10.79 -5.78
N LEU A 334 -0.36 10.02 -4.69
CA LEU A 334 -1.59 9.73 -3.95
C LEU A 334 -2.21 11.02 -3.38
N PHE A 335 -1.39 11.90 -2.81
CA PHE A 335 -1.85 13.20 -2.32
C PHE A 335 -2.45 14.03 -3.46
N ALA A 336 -1.76 14.15 -4.60
CA ALA A 336 -2.29 14.82 -5.77
C ALA A 336 -3.64 14.24 -6.20
N TYR A 337 -3.76 12.91 -6.30
CA TYR A 337 -5.02 12.25 -6.64
C TYR A 337 -6.15 12.63 -5.68
N LEU A 338 -5.91 12.60 -4.39
CA LEU A 338 -6.91 12.92 -3.36
C LEU A 338 -7.19 14.43 -3.25
N ALA A 339 -6.27 15.29 -3.69
CA ALA A 339 -6.48 16.73 -3.76
C ALA A 339 -7.29 17.17 -4.99
N PHE A 340 -7.29 16.38 -6.06
CA PHE A 340 -8.01 16.73 -7.29
C PHE A 340 -9.31 15.94 -7.46
N VAL A 341 -9.25 14.62 -7.51
CA VAL A 341 -10.39 13.80 -7.94
C VAL A 341 -11.66 14.01 -7.10
N PRO A 342 -11.61 14.03 -5.75
CA PRO A 342 -12.80 14.28 -4.94
C PRO A 342 -13.36 15.71 -5.05
N PHE A 343 -12.63 16.65 -5.64
CA PHE A 343 -13.03 18.05 -5.80
C PHE A 343 -13.49 18.39 -7.20
N CYS A 344 -13.35 17.46 -8.15
CA CYS A 344 -13.72 17.63 -9.54
C CYS A 344 -14.93 16.76 -9.92
N GLU A 345 -15.59 17.09 -11.03
CA GLU A 345 -16.59 16.22 -11.64
C GLU A 345 -15.97 14.94 -12.19
N ALA A 346 -16.77 13.89 -12.26
CA ALA A 346 -16.32 12.61 -12.80
C ALA A 346 -15.84 12.74 -14.25
N GLY A 347 -14.68 12.15 -14.53
CA GLY A 347 -14.05 12.18 -15.84
C GLY A 347 -13.19 13.41 -16.15
N ILE A 348 -13.16 14.43 -15.27
CA ILE A 348 -12.27 15.59 -15.45
C ILE A 348 -10.82 15.22 -15.15
N MET A 349 -10.59 14.46 -14.07
CA MET A 349 -9.25 14.10 -13.61
C MET A 349 -9.21 12.66 -13.11
N ASP A 350 -8.15 11.95 -13.46
CA ASP A 350 -7.83 10.62 -12.95
C ASP A 350 -6.33 10.51 -12.60
N SER A 351 -5.91 9.36 -12.06
CA SER A 351 -4.50 9.15 -11.66
C SER A 351 -3.53 9.32 -12.82
N LEU A 352 -3.87 8.82 -13.99
CA LEU A 352 -3.01 8.86 -15.17
C LEU A 352 -2.89 10.27 -15.73
N SER A 353 -4.00 10.99 -15.79
CA SER A 353 -4.03 12.40 -16.25
C SER A 353 -3.20 13.29 -15.31
N LEU A 354 -3.30 13.09 -13.98
CA LEU A 354 -2.49 13.81 -12.99
C LEU A 354 -1.01 13.49 -13.13
N GLN A 355 -0.67 12.22 -13.27
CA GLN A 355 0.72 11.83 -13.44
C GLN A 355 1.32 12.42 -14.72
N ARG A 356 0.60 12.37 -15.85
CA ARG A 356 1.01 12.99 -17.11
C ARG A 356 1.15 14.51 -16.96
N LEU A 357 0.22 15.15 -16.28
CA LEU A 357 0.26 16.58 -16.04
C LEU A 357 1.55 16.97 -15.29
N PHE A 358 1.83 16.33 -14.18
CA PHE A 358 2.98 16.68 -13.36
C PHE A 358 4.33 16.19 -13.93
N GLU A 359 4.42 14.92 -14.34
CA GLU A 359 5.69 14.33 -14.77
C GLU A 359 6.04 14.67 -16.23
N SER A 360 5.08 14.57 -17.15
CA SER A 360 5.34 14.70 -18.59
C SER A 360 5.19 16.13 -19.07
N THR A 361 4.08 16.80 -18.74
CA THR A 361 3.77 18.15 -19.24
C THR A 361 4.62 19.20 -18.55
N PHE A 362 4.59 19.23 -17.22
CA PHE A 362 5.29 20.25 -16.43
C PHE A 362 6.62 19.80 -15.85
N LYS A 363 7.03 18.54 -16.04
CA LYS A 363 8.33 18.00 -15.57
C LYS A 363 8.59 18.31 -14.10
N LEU A 364 7.55 18.19 -13.27
CA LEU A 364 7.52 18.46 -11.83
C LEU A 364 7.71 19.94 -11.46
N ASP A 365 7.51 20.87 -12.40
CA ASP A 365 7.33 22.29 -12.11
C ASP A 365 5.86 22.49 -11.65
N LEU A 366 5.66 22.45 -10.31
CA LEU A 366 4.33 22.57 -9.75
C LEU A 366 3.78 23.99 -9.74
N ASP A 367 4.64 25.00 -9.85
CA ASP A 367 4.20 26.38 -9.98
C ASP A 367 3.54 26.58 -11.36
N ALA A 368 4.19 26.08 -12.43
CA ALA A 368 3.61 26.08 -13.77
C ALA A 368 2.34 25.22 -13.86
N ALA A 369 2.33 24.06 -13.19
CA ALA A 369 1.13 23.21 -13.12
C ALA A 369 -0.03 23.90 -12.39
N ARG A 370 0.26 24.64 -11.31
CA ARG A 370 -0.74 25.44 -10.58
C ARG A 370 -1.36 26.51 -11.46
N GLU A 371 -0.55 27.30 -12.16
CA GLU A 371 -1.03 28.33 -13.07
C GLU A 371 -1.91 27.75 -14.20
N TYR A 372 -1.52 26.59 -14.74
CA TYR A 372 -2.35 25.87 -15.72
C TYR A 372 -3.70 25.45 -15.12
N CYS A 373 -3.69 24.89 -13.89
CA CYS A 373 -4.92 24.46 -13.23
C CYS A 373 -5.83 25.63 -12.84
N LEU A 374 -5.27 26.80 -12.54
CA LEU A 374 -6.05 28.03 -12.27
C LEU A 374 -6.83 28.53 -13.49
N ALA A 375 -6.38 28.23 -14.71
CA ALA A 375 -7.05 28.62 -15.94
C ALA A 375 -8.28 27.74 -16.28
N ASP A 376 -8.52 26.66 -15.54
CA ASP A 376 -9.64 25.75 -15.74
C ASP A 376 -10.59 25.77 -14.53
N ASP A 377 -11.76 26.40 -14.70
CA ASP A 377 -12.79 26.52 -13.64
C ASP A 377 -13.24 25.17 -13.07
N ARG A 378 -13.07 24.08 -13.83
CA ARG A 378 -13.42 22.73 -13.37
C ARG A 378 -12.48 22.22 -12.29
N LEU A 379 -11.28 22.80 -12.15
CA LEU A 379 -10.25 22.45 -11.20
C LEU A 379 -10.19 23.44 -10.00
N GLU A 380 -11.04 24.47 -10.02
CA GLU A 380 -11.02 25.59 -9.05
C GLU A 380 -10.99 25.12 -7.59
N GLU A 381 -11.88 24.18 -7.22
CA GLU A 381 -11.97 23.71 -5.82
C GLU A 381 -10.75 22.87 -5.41
N ALA A 382 -10.14 22.13 -6.31
CA ALA A 382 -8.90 21.41 -6.07
C ALA A 382 -7.73 22.38 -5.85
N VAL A 383 -7.64 23.42 -6.69
CA VAL A 383 -6.61 24.47 -6.53
C VAL A 383 -6.81 25.23 -5.23
N LYS A 384 -8.05 25.67 -4.90
CA LYS A 384 -8.36 26.33 -3.62
C LYS A 384 -7.99 25.46 -2.40
N PHE A 385 -8.14 24.14 -2.51
CA PHE A 385 -7.72 23.22 -1.45
C PHE A 385 -6.21 23.21 -1.25
N LEU A 386 -5.43 23.16 -2.33
CA LEU A 386 -3.98 23.18 -2.27
C LEU A 386 -3.41 24.57 -1.93
N ASP A 387 -4.15 25.64 -2.22
CA ASP A 387 -3.79 27.03 -1.89
C ASP A 387 -4.02 27.39 -0.42
N LEU A 388 -4.69 26.54 0.37
CA LEU A 388 -4.88 26.80 1.80
C LEU A 388 -3.54 27.09 2.50
N GLY A 389 -3.54 28.09 3.38
CA GLY A 389 -2.34 28.50 4.12
C GLY A 389 -1.23 28.97 3.21
N ASP A 390 -1.52 29.86 2.28
CA ASP A 390 -0.55 30.43 1.33
C ASP A 390 0.17 29.36 0.49
N GLY A 391 -0.61 28.47 -0.12
CA GLY A 391 -0.11 27.41 -1.00
C GLY A 391 0.56 26.25 -0.27
N ALA A 392 0.22 26.02 1.00
CA ALA A 392 0.85 24.96 1.79
C ALA A 392 0.69 23.55 1.17
N GLY A 393 -0.42 23.28 0.47
CA GLY A 393 -0.62 22.03 -0.25
C GLY A 393 0.35 21.86 -1.41
N TRP A 394 0.53 22.89 -2.22
CA TRP A 394 1.49 22.90 -3.32
C TRP A 394 2.93 22.74 -2.83
N GLN A 395 3.30 23.46 -1.75
CA GLN A 395 4.63 23.34 -1.14
C GLN A 395 4.92 21.91 -0.68
N LEU A 396 3.93 21.25 -0.07
CA LEU A 396 4.09 19.88 0.37
C LEU A 396 4.20 18.92 -0.83
N LEU A 397 3.37 19.08 -1.86
CA LEU A 397 3.46 18.31 -3.11
C LEU A 397 4.83 18.48 -3.77
N GLN A 398 5.31 19.71 -3.90
CA GLN A 398 6.64 20.02 -4.46
C GLN A 398 7.76 19.34 -3.70
N ALA A 399 7.66 19.28 -2.36
CA ALA A 399 8.64 18.60 -1.53
C ALA A 399 8.60 17.08 -1.74
N MET A 400 7.39 16.46 -1.76
CA MET A 400 7.22 15.03 -1.90
C MET A 400 7.57 14.53 -3.31
N LEU A 401 7.26 15.31 -4.35
CA LEU A 401 7.51 15.00 -5.76
C LEU A 401 8.87 15.51 -6.27
N ASN A 402 9.76 15.96 -5.37
CA ASN A 402 11.06 16.46 -5.79
C ASN A 402 11.81 15.43 -6.64
N SER A 403 12.39 15.86 -7.77
CA SER A 403 13.17 15.00 -8.67
C SER A 403 14.40 14.39 -7.99
N ASP A 404 15.07 15.17 -7.11
CA ASP A 404 16.16 14.68 -6.27
C ASP A 404 15.60 13.97 -5.03
N TYR A 405 15.73 12.64 -4.97
CA TYR A 405 15.23 11.82 -3.86
C TYR A 405 15.80 12.25 -2.49
N ARG A 406 17.00 12.84 -2.46
CA ARG A 406 17.67 13.30 -1.22
C ARG A 406 16.96 14.50 -0.58
N LYS A 407 16.16 15.22 -1.36
CA LYS A 407 15.39 16.39 -0.90
C LYS A 407 13.98 16.06 -0.48
N ARG A 408 13.50 14.84 -0.75
CA ARG A 408 12.17 14.42 -0.34
C ARG A 408 12.11 14.27 1.17
N PRO A 409 11.01 14.73 1.82
CA PRO A 409 10.84 14.58 3.27
C PRO A 409 10.64 13.10 3.66
N ILE A 410 10.94 12.75 4.89
CA ILE A 410 10.49 11.49 5.49
C ILE A 410 9.04 11.59 5.96
N ALA A 411 8.38 10.46 6.24
CA ALA A 411 6.97 10.40 6.63
C ALA A 411 6.65 11.33 7.83
N ASP A 412 7.48 11.38 8.85
CA ASP A 412 7.30 12.26 10.00
C ASP A 412 7.33 13.74 9.63
N ALA A 413 8.22 14.14 8.72
CA ALA A 413 8.27 15.53 8.24
C ALA A 413 7.01 15.88 7.44
N VAL A 414 6.48 14.94 6.64
CA VAL A 414 5.18 15.11 5.94
C VAL A 414 4.05 15.28 6.96
N LEU A 415 3.95 14.42 7.97
CA LEU A 415 2.91 14.48 9.00
C LEU A 415 2.94 15.77 9.82
N ASN A 416 4.11 16.34 10.02
CA ASN A 416 4.31 17.59 10.77
C ASN A 416 4.19 18.85 9.90
N HIS A 417 4.01 18.69 8.58
CA HIS A 417 3.83 19.85 7.70
C HIS A 417 2.50 20.58 8.02
N ARG A 418 2.50 21.92 7.96
CA ARG A 418 1.36 22.78 8.30
C ARG A 418 0.05 22.41 7.56
N PHE A 419 0.13 21.93 6.32
CA PHE A 419 -1.00 21.44 5.57
C PHE A 419 -1.59 20.18 6.22
N MET A 420 -0.74 19.23 6.59
CA MET A 420 -1.16 17.93 7.17
C MET A 420 -1.66 18.06 8.61
N THR A 421 -1.18 19.02 9.38
CA THR A 421 -1.67 19.25 10.76
C THR A 421 -3.08 19.84 10.79
N GLY A 422 -3.61 20.29 9.66
CA GLY A 422 -4.90 20.96 9.56
C GLY A 422 -4.87 22.41 10.09
N ALA A 423 -3.70 22.97 10.36
CA ALA A 423 -3.55 24.34 10.82
C ALA A 423 -4.02 25.39 9.79
N VAL A 424 -4.20 24.96 8.54
CA VAL A 424 -4.65 25.79 7.41
C VAL A 424 -6.16 25.69 7.14
N LEU A 425 -6.91 24.82 7.82
CA LEU A 425 -8.35 24.63 7.69
C LEU A 425 -9.09 25.52 8.68
#